data_cf1036b09c1e46ef4b0efcc58dafe8c4
#
_entry.id   cf1036b09c1e46ef4b0efcc58dafe8c4
#
_cell.length_a   1.000
_cell.length_b   1.000
_cell.length_c   1.000
_cell.angle_alpha   90.00
_cell.angle_beta   90.00
_cell.angle_gamma   90.00
#
_symmetry.space_group_name_H-M   'P 1'
#
loop_
_entity.id
_entity.type
_entity.pdbx_description
1 polymer ?
#
loop_
_entity_poly.entity_id
_entity_poly.type
_entity_poly.pdbx_seq_one_letter_code
_entity_poly.pdbx_strand_id
1 'polypeptide(L)'
;LNYFYKGGYQVALINTLLTNMDRKAPSVRKSKTDKVDSQAICMFLQRNKYDFQPYTPSLYHIEALKSLTRQRFQLVKAKSKYKVILNRLITIVFPEYLNLFSELYGVSSLNILLNYPTPKKLSKAKLSSISKHLHSRCAISAFEIQEIAKKSVGQSNDFYAFQIKQTIETILFFDKQIEVYEKEIASIMKEYGQVILSIPGIGEITGAMI
;
A
#
# COMPACT_ATOMS: atom_id res chain seq x y z
N LEU A 1 -25.90 -0.50 9.13
CA LEU A 1 -26.32 0.76 9.76
C LEU A 1 -27.39 1.46 8.94
N ASN A 2 -27.17 1.73 7.65
CA ASN A 2 -28.12 2.41 6.77
C ASN A 2 -29.49 1.72 6.68
N TYR A 3 -29.55 0.39 6.77
CA TYR A 3 -30.81 -0.36 6.79
C TYR A 3 -31.67 0.00 8.00
N PHE A 4 -31.10 0.00 9.19
CA PHE A 4 -31.82 0.36 10.44
C PHE A 4 -32.18 1.84 10.47
N TYR A 5 -31.28 2.72 10.01
CA TYR A 5 -31.56 4.15 9.90
C TYR A 5 -32.75 4.43 8.98
N LYS A 6 -32.78 3.81 7.78
CA LYS A 6 -33.91 3.91 6.84
C LYS A 6 -35.22 3.31 7.40
N GLY A 7 -35.12 2.33 8.29
CA GLY A 7 -36.26 1.75 9.01
C GLY A 7 -36.77 2.61 10.16
N GLY A 8 -36.26 3.82 10.36
CA GLY A 8 -36.71 4.75 11.41
C GLY A 8 -36.15 4.47 12.81
N TYR A 9 -35.18 3.56 12.93
CA TYR A 9 -34.53 3.28 14.20
C TYR A 9 -33.49 4.36 14.55
N GLN A 10 -33.41 4.73 15.83
CA GLN A 10 -32.29 5.51 16.34
C GLN A 10 -31.04 4.61 16.39
N VAL A 11 -30.04 4.93 15.60
CA VAL A 11 -28.81 4.15 15.49
C VAL A 11 -27.67 4.94 16.13
N ALA A 12 -26.86 4.28 16.95
CA ALA A 12 -25.65 4.85 17.51
C ALA A 12 -24.43 3.98 17.16
N LEU A 13 -23.30 4.60 16.90
CA LEU A 13 -22.04 3.94 16.60
C LEU A 13 -21.19 3.95 17.86
N ILE A 14 -20.94 2.77 18.44
CA ILE A 14 -20.23 2.64 19.70
C ILE A 14 -18.86 2.01 19.43
N ASN A 15 -17.83 2.59 20.04
CA ASN A 15 -16.51 1.97 20.02
C ASN A 15 -16.53 0.65 20.78
N THR A 16 -16.15 -0.43 20.12
CA THR A 16 -16.11 -1.79 20.68
C THR A 16 -15.18 -1.92 21.92
N LEU A 17 -14.18 -1.03 22.03
CA LEU A 17 -13.32 -1.00 23.23
C LEU A 17 -14.10 -0.60 24.47
N LEU A 18 -15.02 0.38 24.37
CA LEU A 18 -15.83 0.85 25.50
C LEU A 18 -16.78 -0.25 25.98
N THR A 19 -17.48 -0.92 25.07
CA THR A 19 -18.37 -2.03 25.44
C THR A 19 -17.60 -3.22 26.02
N ASN A 20 -16.38 -3.47 25.55
CA ASN A 20 -15.53 -4.54 26.07
C ASN A 20 -14.96 -4.21 27.47
N MET A 21 -14.63 -2.95 27.73
CA MET A 21 -14.19 -2.48 29.05
C MET A 21 -15.34 -2.57 30.06
N ASP A 22 -16.54 -2.09 29.71
CA ASP A 22 -17.74 -2.13 30.56
C ASP A 22 -18.15 -3.58 30.87
N ARG A 23 -18.04 -4.50 29.93
CA ARG A 23 -18.27 -5.93 30.11
C ARG A 23 -17.30 -6.58 31.11
N LYS A 24 -16.05 -6.17 31.12
CA LYS A 24 -15.00 -6.74 31.99
C LYS A 24 -15.08 -6.22 33.40
N ALA A 25 -15.65 -5.04 33.63
CA ALA A 25 -15.70 -4.41 34.95
C ALA A 25 -16.47 -5.21 36.02
N PRO A 26 -17.66 -5.82 35.74
CA PRO A 26 -18.45 -6.53 36.76
C PRO A 26 -18.16 -8.03 36.88
N SER A 27 -17.35 -8.65 36.02
CA SER A 27 -17.19 -10.12 36.00
C SER A 27 -15.79 -10.57 35.66
N VAL A 28 -15.23 -11.40 36.53
CA VAL A 28 -13.95 -12.10 36.32
C VAL A 28 -14.05 -13.27 35.35
N ARG A 29 -15.27 -13.70 34.99
CA ARG A 29 -15.49 -14.83 34.08
C ARG A 29 -15.30 -14.43 32.63
N LYS A 30 -14.40 -15.13 31.92
CA LYS A 30 -14.05 -14.91 30.49
C LYS A 30 -15.01 -15.57 29.50
N SER A 31 -16.28 -15.85 29.85
CA SER A 31 -17.21 -16.42 28.89
C SER A 31 -17.59 -15.39 27.83
N LYS A 32 -17.26 -15.71 26.57
CA LYS A 32 -17.59 -14.89 25.39
C LYS A 32 -18.65 -15.63 24.60
N THR A 33 -19.92 -15.17 24.69
CA THR A 33 -21.02 -15.65 23.87
C THR A 33 -21.78 -14.45 23.32
N ASP A 34 -22.39 -14.58 22.17
CA ASP A 34 -23.16 -13.49 21.53
C ASP A 34 -24.29 -12.98 22.43
N LYS A 35 -24.88 -13.85 23.25
CA LYS A 35 -25.89 -13.49 24.24
C LYS A 35 -25.34 -12.56 25.33
N VAL A 36 -24.15 -12.86 25.85
CA VAL A 36 -23.48 -12.02 26.86
C VAL A 36 -23.04 -10.69 26.27
N ASP A 37 -22.55 -10.71 25.04
CA ASP A 37 -22.11 -9.50 24.35
C ASP A 37 -23.30 -8.59 24.02
N SER A 38 -24.45 -9.13 23.57
CA SER A 38 -25.66 -8.33 23.31
C SER A 38 -26.27 -7.76 24.61
N GLN A 39 -26.28 -8.49 25.71
CA GLN A 39 -26.70 -7.97 27.01
C GLN A 39 -25.77 -6.84 27.49
N ALA A 40 -24.45 -7.00 27.36
CA ALA A 40 -23.49 -5.96 27.74
C ALA A 40 -23.67 -4.68 26.91
N ILE A 41 -23.89 -4.80 25.59
CA ILE A 41 -24.17 -3.67 24.70
C ILE A 41 -25.49 -2.98 25.13
N CYS A 42 -26.54 -3.73 25.42
CA CYS A 42 -27.81 -3.19 25.86
C CYS A 42 -27.68 -2.39 27.17
N MET A 43 -26.99 -2.96 28.18
CA MET A 43 -26.75 -2.29 29.46
C MET A 43 -25.89 -1.03 29.30
N PHE A 44 -24.85 -1.12 28.46
CA PHE A 44 -24.00 0.03 28.15
C PHE A 44 -24.78 1.16 27.50
N LEU A 45 -25.64 0.86 26.54
CA LEU A 45 -26.54 1.83 25.90
C LEU A 45 -27.52 2.47 26.88
N GLN A 46 -28.12 1.68 27.80
CA GLN A 46 -29.05 2.21 28.79
C GLN A 46 -28.39 3.20 29.76
N ARG A 47 -27.15 2.92 30.19
CA ARG A 47 -26.42 3.81 31.10
C ARG A 47 -25.95 5.09 30.43
N ASN A 48 -25.56 5.02 29.16
CA ASN A 48 -24.91 6.12 28.44
C ASN A 48 -25.74 6.69 27.30
N LYS A 49 -27.09 6.52 27.32
CA LYS A 49 -27.95 6.88 26.19
C LYS A 49 -27.89 8.37 25.78
N TYR A 50 -27.53 9.25 26.71
CA TYR A 50 -27.43 10.70 26.46
C TYR A 50 -26.07 11.13 25.92
N ASP A 51 -25.06 10.26 26.00
CA ASP A 51 -23.68 10.56 25.57
C ASP A 51 -23.41 10.17 24.12
N PHE A 52 -24.37 9.50 23.46
CA PHE A 52 -24.19 9.04 22.10
C PHE A 52 -24.75 10.02 21.08
N GLN A 53 -23.92 10.36 20.10
CA GLN A 53 -24.41 11.06 18.93
C GLN A 53 -25.17 10.10 18.00
N PRO A 54 -26.36 10.50 17.53
CA PRO A 54 -27.10 9.67 16.59
C PRO A 54 -26.30 9.50 15.29
N TYR A 55 -26.33 8.29 14.77
CA TYR A 55 -25.74 7.99 13.47
C TYR A 55 -26.49 8.75 12.37
N THR A 56 -25.75 9.50 11.60
CA THR A 56 -26.21 10.08 10.34
C THR A 56 -25.47 9.41 9.18
N PRO A 57 -26.16 9.03 8.10
CA PRO A 57 -25.47 8.47 6.92
C PRO A 57 -24.46 9.46 6.38
N SER A 58 -23.25 8.97 6.11
CA SER A 58 -22.26 9.78 5.42
C SER A 58 -22.73 10.12 4.01
N LEU A 59 -22.34 11.29 3.52
CA LEU A 59 -22.60 11.66 2.13
C LEU A 59 -21.88 10.67 1.20
N TYR A 60 -22.49 10.38 0.05
CA TYR A 60 -22.00 9.38 -0.91
C TYR A 60 -20.52 9.57 -1.27
N HIS A 61 -20.11 10.81 -1.51
CA HIS A 61 -18.70 11.10 -1.86
C HIS A 61 -17.72 10.81 -0.72
N ILE A 62 -18.13 10.96 0.55
CA ILE A 62 -17.29 10.62 1.71
C ILE A 62 -17.15 9.09 1.82
N GLU A 63 -18.20 8.33 1.60
CA GLU A 63 -18.12 6.86 1.58
C GLU A 63 -17.26 6.36 0.43
N ALA A 64 -17.40 6.97 -0.76
CA ALA A 64 -16.57 6.68 -1.92
C ALA A 64 -15.08 6.94 -1.64
N LEU A 65 -14.72 8.11 -1.10
CA LEU A 65 -13.35 8.45 -0.73
C LEU A 65 -12.77 7.48 0.30
N LYS A 66 -13.53 7.14 1.35
CA LYS A 66 -13.10 6.13 2.35
C LYS A 66 -12.86 4.75 1.72
N SER A 67 -13.68 4.34 0.78
CA SER A 67 -13.51 3.05 0.09
C SER A 67 -12.28 3.07 -0.82
N LEU A 68 -12.14 4.09 -1.66
CA LEU A 68 -11.04 4.24 -2.61
C LEU A 68 -9.68 4.37 -1.90
N THR A 69 -9.59 5.20 -0.86
CA THR A 69 -8.35 5.38 -0.09
C THR A 69 -7.92 4.11 0.64
N ARG A 70 -8.87 3.35 1.20
CA ARG A 70 -8.57 2.04 1.80
C ARG A 70 -8.04 1.06 0.77
N GLN A 71 -8.66 0.98 -0.40
CA GLN A 71 -8.21 0.08 -1.47
C GLN A 71 -6.83 0.49 -1.99
N ARG A 72 -6.60 1.79 -2.24
CA ARG A 72 -5.29 2.32 -2.58
C ARG A 72 -4.23 1.93 -1.54
N PHE A 73 -4.54 2.08 -0.26
CA PHE A 73 -3.63 1.69 0.83
C PHE A 73 -3.27 0.20 0.78
N GLN A 74 -4.24 -0.69 0.51
CA GLN A 74 -3.98 -2.12 0.37
C GLN A 74 -3.05 -2.41 -0.83
N LEU A 75 -3.24 -1.73 -1.96
CA LEU A 75 -2.36 -1.87 -3.13
C LEU A 75 -0.93 -1.41 -2.82
N VAL A 76 -0.76 -0.27 -2.14
CA VAL A 76 0.57 0.22 -1.70
C VAL A 76 1.24 -0.79 -0.76
N LYS A 77 0.49 -1.34 0.19
CA LYS A 77 0.99 -2.36 1.12
C LYS A 77 1.38 -3.65 0.39
N ALA A 78 0.58 -4.09 -0.59
CA ALA A 78 0.91 -5.25 -1.44
C ALA A 78 2.18 -4.99 -2.25
N LYS A 79 2.29 -3.84 -2.93
CA LYS A 79 3.50 -3.43 -3.66
C LYS A 79 4.74 -3.47 -2.77
N SER A 80 4.65 -2.97 -1.53
CA SER A 80 5.77 -2.97 -0.58
C SER A 80 6.24 -4.39 -0.25
N LYS A 81 5.34 -5.37 -0.15
CA LYS A 81 5.72 -6.79 0.02
C LYS A 81 6.52 -7.31 -1.17
N TYR A 82 6.12 -6.97 -2.40
CA TYR A 82 6.86 -7.38 -3.60
C TYR A 82 8.20 -6.69 -3.72
N LYS A 83 8.35 -5.45 -3.26
CA LYS A 83 9.67 -4.79 -3.15
C LYS A 83 10.61 -5.56 -2.22
N VAL A 84 10.11 -6.06 -1.08
CA VAL A 84 10.91 -6.89 -0.16
C VAL A 84 11.32 -8.21 -0.82
N ILE A 85 10.40 -8.86 -1.57
CA ILE A 85 10.72 -10.08 -2.32
C ILE A 85 11.79 -9.82 -3.37
N LEU A 86 11.67 -8.73 -4.14
CA LEU A 86 12.66 -8.34 -5.15
C LEU A 86 14.03 -8.10 -4.52
N ASN A 87 14.08 -7.37 -3.40
CA ASN A 87 15.34 -7.11 -2.68
C ASN A 87 16.03 -8.42 -2.27
N ARG A 88 15.26 -9.37 -1.69
CA ARG A 88 15.81 -10.70 -1.35
C ARG A 88 16.35 -11.46 -2.56
N LEU A 89 15.62 -11.44 -3.68
CA LEU A 89 16.07 -12.10 -4.92
C LEU A 89 17.35 -11.47 -5.45
N ILE A 90 17.44 -10.13 -5.45
CA ILE A 90 18.63 -9.41 -5.88
C ILE A 90 19.81 -9.75 -4.95
N THR A 91 19.63 -9.80 -3.64
CA THR A 91 20.67 -10.18 -2.68
C THR A 91 21.27 -11.55 -2.99
N ILE A 92 20.47 -12.51 -3.47
CA ILE A 92 20.94 -13.85 -3.83
C ILE A 92 21.65 -13.85 -5.19
N VAL A 93 21.06 -13.15 -6.17
CA VAL A 93 21.46 -13.25 -7.59
C VAL A 93 22.56 -12.25 -7.95
N PHE A 94 22.48 -11.04 -7.39
CA PHE A 94 23.38 -9.94 -7.73
C PHE A 94 23.48 -8.95 -6.55
N PRO A 95 24.13 -9.32 -5.44
CA PRO A 95 24.17 -8.50 -4.23
C PRO A 95 24.76 -7.11 -4.45
N GLU A 96 25.74 -6.97 -5.34
CA GLU A 96 26.37 -5.68 -5.66
C GLU A 96 25.39 -4.71 -6.31
N TYR A 97 24.32 -5.21 -6.93
CA TYR A 97 23.30 -4.39 -7.60
C TYR A 97 22.56 -3.47 -6.64
N LEU A 98 22.42 -3.85 -5.39
CA LEU A 98 21.70 -3.06 -4.37
C LEU A 98 22.26 -1.65 -4.17
N ASN A 99 23.56 -1.47 -4.44
CA ASN A 99 24.27 -0.21 -4.24
C ASN A 99 24.63 0.51 -5.56
N LEU A 100 24.17 0.00 -6.72
CA LEU A 100 24.49 0.60 -8.01
C LEU A 100 23.69 1.86 -8.31
N PHE A 101 22.48 1.94 -7.80
CA PHE A 101 21.56 3.04 -8.07
C PHE A 101 21.17 3.73 -6.76
N SER A 102 21.05 5.04 -6.79
CA SER A 102 20.51 5.82 -5.66
C SER A 102 19.09 5.36 -5.30
N GLU A 103 18.34 4.90 -6.30
CA GLU A 103 16.99 4.36 -6.13
C GLU A 103 16.88 3.00 -6.83
N LEU A 104 16.85 1.92 -6.03
CA LEU A 104 16.76 0.55 -6.53
C LEU A 104 15.50 0.29 -7.36
N TYR A 105 14.38 0.93 -6.98
CA TYR A 105 13.09 0.75 -7.65
C TYR A 105 12.82 1.83 -8.71
N GLY A 106 13.83 2.61 -9.07
CA GLY A 106 13.77 3.61 -10.13
C GLY A 106 13.68 2.98 -11.52
N VAL A 107 13.19 3.75 -12.48
CA VAL A 107 12.92 3.28 -13.86
C VAL A 107 14.14 2.63 -14.51
N SER A 108 15.31 3.26 -14.43
CA SER A 108 16.55 2.72 -15.03
C SER A 108 16.97 1.38 -14.40
N SER A 109 16.91 1.28 -13.08
CA SER A 109 17.25 0.06 -12.35
C SER A 109 16.30 -1.08 -12.71
N LEU A 110 14.99 -0.85 -12.65
CA LEU A 110 14.01 -1.89 -12.98
C LEU A 110 14.11 -2.31 -14.45
N ASN A 111 14.34 -1.38 -15.39
CA ASN A 111 14.54 -1.71 -16.80
C ASN A 111 15.77 -2.59 -17.05
N ILE A 112 16.88 -2.34 -16.35
CA ILE A 112 18.06 -3.18 -16.46
C ILE A 112 17.78 -4.58 -15.93
N LEU A 113 17.15 -4.71 -14.77
CA LEU A 113 16.80 -6.02 -14.19
C LEU A 113 15.80 -6.81 -15.04
N LEU A 114 14.83 -6.14 -15.69
CA LEU A 114 13.90 -6.77 -16.60
C LEU A 114 14.59 -7.38 -17.82
N ASN A 115 15.58 -6.69 -18.39
CA ASN A 115 16.30 -7.13 -19.57
C ASN A 115 17.48 -8.06 -19.23
N TYR A 116 18.19 -7.76 -18.14
CA TYR A 116 19.39 -8.47 -17.68
C TYR A 116 19.27 -8.89 -16.21
N PRO A 117 18.38 -9.86 -15.87
CA PRO A 117 18.06 -10.20 -14.49
C PRO A 117 19.17 -10.92 -13.72
N THR A 118 20.28 -11.28 -14.38
CA THR A 118 21.45 -11.93 -13.75
C THR A 118 22.74 -11.27 -14.14
N PRO A 119 23.78 -11.28 -13.26
CA PRO A 119 25.10 -10.73 -13.59
C PRO A 119 25.70 -11.38 -14.82
N LYS A 120 25.49 -12.68 -15.04
CA LYS A 120 25.97 -13.39 -16.23
C LYS A 120 25.36 -12.86 -17.53
N LYS A 121 24.06 -12.51 -17.54
CA LYS A 121 23.39 -11.92 -18.73
C LYS A 121 23.86 -10.48 -18.93
N LEU A 122 24.02 -9.73 -17.86
CA LEU A 122 24.44 -8.33 -17.90
C LEU A 122 25.91 -8.18 -18.34
N SER A 123 26.83 -9.04 -17.84
CA SER A 123 28.25 -9.01 -18.22
C SER A 123 28.50 -9.29 -19.71
N LYS A 124 27.60 -10.04 -20.38
CA LYS A 124 27.66 -10.36 -21.80
C LYS A 124 26.93 -9.36 -22.69
N ALA A 125 26.16 -8.44 -22.13
CA ALA A 125 25.38 -7.48 -22.90
C ALA A 125 26.27 -6.43 -23.56
N LYS A 126 25.84 -5.92 -24.72
CA LYS A 126 26.54 -4.80 -25.38
C LYS A 126 26.35 -3.52 -24.56
N LEU A 127 27.39 -2.72 -24.41
CA LEU A 127 27.32 -1.44 -23.67
C LEU A 127 26.24 -0.51 -24.22
N SER A 128 26.09 -0.44 -25.55
CA SER A 128 25.04 0.34 -26.20
C SER A 128 23.63 -0.12 -25.83
N SER A 129 23.44 -1.41 -25.56
CA SER A 129 22.14 -1.95 -25.12
C SER A 129 21.87 -1.64 -23.67
N ILE A 130 22.86 -1.68 -22.81
CA ILE A 130 22.72 -1.27 -21.38
C ILE A 130 22.42 0.22 -21.30
N SER A 131 23.15 1.05 -22.06
CA SER A 131 22.97 2.52 -22.08
C SER A 131 21.55 2.94 -22.47
N LYS A 132 20.86 2.19 -23.34
CA LYS A 132 19.45 2.47 -23.71
C LYS A 132 18.47 2.42 -22.53
N HIS A 133 18.80 1.66 -21.49
CA HIS A 133 17.96 1.51 -20.31
C HIS A 133 18.34 2.48 -19.18
N LEU A 134 19.43 3.24 -19.34
CA LEU A 134 19.86 4.25 -18.39
C LEU A 134 19.27 5.61 -18.76
N HIS A 135 18.72 6.28 -17.77
CA HIS A 135 18.31 7.68 -17.95
C HIS A 135 19.56 8.57 -17.99
N SER A 136 19.50 9.68 -18.73
CA SER A 136 20.61 10.65 -18.88
C SER A 136 21.18 11.21 -17.56
N ARG A 137 20.36 11.19 -16.48
CA ARG A 137 20.77 11.65 -15.14
C ARG A 137 21.30 10.53 -14.25
N CYS A 138 21.49 9.31 -14.76
CA CYS A 138 22.07 8.23 -13.99
C CYS A 138 23.54 8.53 -13.68
N ALA A 139 23.93 8.45 -12.41
CA ALA A 139 25.30 8.71 -11.99
C ALA A 139 26.27 7.60 -12.41
N ILE A 140 25.77 6.37 -12.66
CA ILE A 140 26.55 5.21 -13.04
C ILE A 140 26.51 4.97 -14.55
N SER A 141 27.64 4.64 -15.14
CA SER A 141 27.77 4.34 -16.56
C SER A 141 27.47 2.87 -16.89
N ALA A 142 27.11 2.59 -18.16
CA ALA A 142 26.90 1.22 -18.63
C ALA A 142 28.17 0.34 -18.49
N PHE A 143 29.36 0.94 -18.63
CA PHE A 143 30.62 0.25 -18.47
C PHE A 143 30.83 -0.18 -17.02
N GLU A 144 30.66 0.71 -16.06
CA GLU A 144 30.81 0.41 -14.63
C GLU A 144 29.83 -0.71 -14.19
N ILE A 145 28.57 -0.64 -14.63
CA ILE A 145 27.57 -1.70 -14.34
C ILE A 145 28.03 -3.05 -14.89
N GLN A 146 28.57 -3.08 -16.12
CA GLN A 146 29.05 -4.30 -16.73
C GLN A 146 30.26 -4.86 -16.00
N GLU A 147 31.22 -4.02 -15.59
CA GLU A 147 32.41 -4.44 -14.84
C GLU A 147 32.07 -5.02 -13.47
N ILE A 148 31.08 -4.40 -12.77
CA ILE A 148 30.58 -4.94 -11.50
C ILE A 148 29.89 -6.29 -11.73
N ALA A 149 29.10 -6.42 -12.81
CA ALA A 149 28.47 -7.69 -13.14
C ALA A 149 29.46 -8.82 -13.46
N LYS A 150 30.62 -8.51 -14.06
CA LYS A 150 31.70 -9.49 -14.30
C LYS A 150 32.32 -10.01 -13.03
N LYS A 151 32.37 -9.18 -11.98
CA LYS A 151 33.03 -9.50 -10.69
C LYS A 151 32.02 -9.98 -9.63
N SER A 152 30.72 -10.07 -9.98
CA SER A 152 29.68 -10.44 -9.02
C SER A 152 29.86 -11.86 -8.47
N VAL A 153 29.64 -11.99 -7.16
CA VAL A 153 29.64 -13.27 -6.44
C VAL A 153 28.25 -13.93 -6.42
N GLY A 154 27.25 -13.30 -7.02
CA GLY A 154 25.87 -13.76 -6.99
C GLY A 154 25.60 -15.02 -7.82
N GLN A 155 24.53 -15.71 -7.48
CA GLN A 155 24.11 -16.95 -8.13
C GLN A 155 23.33 -16.69 -9.42
N SER A 156 23.92 -16.96 -10.58
CA SER A 156 23.24 -16.83 -11.88
C SER A 156 22.45 -18.09 -12.22
N ASN A 157 21.12 -18.06 -12.04
CA ASN A 157 20.23 -19.16 -12.32
C ASN A 157 18.99 -18.67 -13.08
N ASP A 158 18.48 -19.46 -14.04
CA ASP A 158 17.36 -19.05 -14.88
C ASP A 158 16.03 -18.98 -14.13
N PHE A 159 15.81 -19.80 -13.10
CA PHE A 159 14.58 -19.68 -12.31
C PHE A 159 14.56 -18.42 -11.45
N TYR A 160 15.68 -17.98 -10.91
CA TYR A 160 15.77 -16.66 -10.25
C TYR A 160 15.58 -15.52 -11.23
N ALA A 161 16.17 -15.63 -12.42
CA ALA A 161 15.94 -14.65 -13.49
C ALA A 161 14.45 -14.50 -13.83
N PHE A 162 13.73 -15.60 -13.93
CA PHE A 162 12.28 -15.59 -14.12
C PHE A 162 11.55 -14.93 -12.94
N GLN A 163 11.86 -15.31 -11.70
CA GLN A 163 11.23 -14.72 -10.52
C GLN A 163 11.46 -13.22 -10.40
N ILE A 164 12.68 -12.73 -10.69
CA ILE A 164 12.99 -11.30 -10.70
C ILE A 164 12.09 -10.57 -11.69
N LYS A 165 11.98 -11.06 -12.94
CA LYS A 165 11.13 -10.46 -13.97
C LYS A 165 9.68 -10.40 -13.53
N GLN A 166 9.10 -11.53 -13.09
CA GLN A 166 7.72 -11.60 -12.65
C GLN A 166 7.44 -10.68 -11.44
N THR A 167 8.38 -10.61 -10.52
CA THR A 167 8.27 -9.72 -9.36
C THR A 167 8.26 -8.24 -9.78
N ILE A 168 9.12 -7.85 -10.73
CA ILE A 168 9.16 -6.49 -11.27
C ILE A 168 7.87 -6.15 -12.01
N GLU A 169 7.40 -7.04 -12.89
CA GLU A 169 6.14 -6.87 -13.62
C GLU A 169 4.96 -6.69 -12.68
N THR A 170 4.94 -7.44 -11.57
CA THR A 170 3.93 -7.28 -10.51
C THR A 170 4.02 -5.93 -9.82
N ILE A 171 5.24 -5.44 -9.51
CA ILE A 171 5.44 -4.11 -8.93
C ILE A 171 4.91 -3.03 -9.87
N LEU A 172 5.26 -3.10 -11.16
CA LEU A 172 4.81 -2.15 -12.18
C LEU A 172 3.29 -2.22 -12.40
N PHE A 173 2.69 -3.40 -12.29
CA PHE A 173 1.24 -3.55 -12.31
C PHE A 173 0.58 -2.82 -11.14
N PHE A 174 1.10 -2.98 -9.92
CA PHE A 174 0.58 -2.25 -8.77
C PHE A 174 0.73 -0.74 -8.93
N ASP A 175 1.83 -0.25 -9.52
CA ASP A 175 2.00 1.18 -9.78
C ASP A 175 0.90 1.74 -10.67
N LYS A 176 0.60 1.03 -11.76
CA LYS A 176 -0.50 1.41 -12.67
C LYS A 176 -1.86 1.40 -11.95
N GLN A 177 -2.11 0.37 -11.13
CA GLN A 177 -3.37 0.31 -10.37
C GLN A 177 -3.48 1.45 -9.35
N ILE A 178 -2.42 1.74 -8.60
CA ILE A 178 -2.39 2.84 -7.64
C ILE A 178 -2.67 4.18 -8.36
N GLU A 179 -2.06 4.42 -9.51
CA GLU A 179 -2.29 5.63 -10.31
C GLU A 179 -3.76 5.79 -10.73
N VAL A 180 -4.43 4.70 -11.10
CA VAL A 180 -5.87 4.72 -11.43
C VAL A 180 -6.70 5.17 -10.24
N TYR A 181 -6.45 4.59 -9.04
CA TYR A 181 -7.15 4.99 -7.82
C TYR A 181 -6.84 6.45 -7.43
N GLU A 182 -5.61 6.89 -7.58
CA GLU A 182 -5.20 8.27 -7.28
C GLU A 182 -5.90 9.28 -8.19
N LYS A 183 -6.06 8.98 -9.47
CA LYS A 183 -6.82 9.81 -10.42
C LYS A 183 -8.29 9.92 -10.05
N GLU A 184 -8.92 8.82 -9.64
CA GLU A 184 -10.31 8.81 -9.21
C GLU A 184 -10.52 9.60 -7.92
N ILE A 185 -9.64 9.39 -6.92
CA ILE A 185 -9.66 10.15 -5.67
C ILE A 185 -9.48 11.64 -5.96
N ALA A 186 -8.51 12.01 -6.81
CA ALA A 186 -8.27 13.41 -7.18
C ALA A 186 -9.48 14.05 -7.87
N SER A 187 -10.20 13.30 -8.72
CA SER A 187 -11.42 13.78 -9.36
C SER A 187 -12.50 14.14 -8.34
N ILE A 188 -12.78 13.25 -7.38
CA ILE A 188 -13.76 13.50 -6.31
C ILE A 188 -13.31 14.65 -5.40
N MET A 189 -12.02 14.71 -5.06
CA MET A 189 -11.48 15.78 -4.20
C MET A 189 -11.54 17.16 -4.85
N LYS A 190 -11.39 17.27 -6.15
CA LYS A 190 -11.57 18.54 -6.88
C LYS A 190 -13.01 19.04 -6.82
N GLU A 191 -13.96 18.11 -6.81
CA GLU A 191 -15.39 18.46 -6.76
C GLU A 191 -15.85 18.84 -5.35
N TYR A 192 -15.40 18.10 -4.32
CA TYR A 192 -15.96 18.18 -2.97
C TYR A 192 -14.95 18.58 -1.88
N GLY A 193 -13.66 18.56 -2.15
CA GLY A 193 -12.60 18.68 -1.14
C GLY A 193 -11.91 20.03 -1.04
N GLN A 194 -12.49 21.09 -1.62
CA GLN A 194 -11.80 22.39 -1.79
C GLN A 194 -11.26 23.01 -0.49
N VAL A 195 -12.00 22.91 0.60
CA VAL A 195 -11.61 23.52 1.88
C VAL A 195 -10.36 22.88 2.46
N ILE A 196 -10.27 21.54 2.47
CA ILE A 196 -9.13 20.82 3.05
C ILE A 196 -7.86 20.98 2.20
N LEU A 197 -8.00 21.16 0.90
CA LEU A 197 -6.88 21.36 -0.03
C LEU A 197 -6.26 22.76 0.10
N SER A 198 -6.93 23.72 0.77
CA SER A 198 -6.35 25.03 1.05
C SER A 198 -5.26 25.00 2.13
N ILE A 199 -5.15 23.90 2.88
CA ILE A 199 -4.15 23.75 3.94
C ILE A 199 -2.78 23.42 3.30
N PRO A 200 -1.73 24.24 3.54
CA PRO A 200 -0.41 23.96 2.98
C PRO A 200 0.12 22.57 3.35
N GLY A 201 0.58 21.81 2.35
CA GLY A 201 1.12 20.46 2.55
C GLY A 201 0.08 19.33 2.50
N ILE A 202 -1.20 19.63 2.41
CA ILE A 202 -2.25 18.63 2.20
C ILE A 202 -2.55 18.53 0.70
N GLY A 203 -2.12 17.42 0.09
CA GLY A 203 -2.50 17.05 -1.27
C GLY A 203 -3.81 16.25 -1.32
N GLU A 204 -4.31 16.01 -2.52
CA GLU A 204 -5.61 15.35 -2.77
C GLU A 204 -5.73 13.99 -2.05
N ILE A 205 -4.69 13.16 -2.11
CA ILE A 205 -4.69 11.84 -1.45
C ILE A 205 -4.71 11.96 0.08
N THR A 206 -3.91 12.88 0.63
CA THR A 206 -3.85 13.10 2.08
C THR A 206 -5.17 13.70 2.59
N GLY A 207 -5.73 14.67 1.85
CA GLY A 207 -7.01 15.27 2.18
C GLY A 207 -8.17 14.28 2.15
N ALA A 208 -8.14 13.32 1.21
CA ALA A 208 -9.16 12.26 1.12
C ALA A 208 -9.09 11.23 2.26
N MET A 209 -7.99 11.19 3.02
CA MET A 209 -7.80 10.25 4.15
C MET A 209 -8.25 10.84 5.49
N ILE A 210 -8.43 12.15 5.58
CA ILE A 210 -8.91 12.89 6.74
C ILE A 210 -10.43 12.93 6.76
#